data_e424f071ea62e35c00eb33441109f4f4
#
_entry.id   e424f071ea62e35c00eb33441109f4f4
#
_cell.length_a   1.000
_cell.length_b   1.000
_cell.length_c   1.000
_cell.angle_alpha   90.00
_cell.angle_beta   90.00
_cell.angle_gamma   90.00
#
_symmetry.space_group_name_H-M   'P 1'
#
loop_
_entity.id
_entity.type
_entity.pdbx_description
1 polymer ?
#
loop_
_entity_poly.entity_id
_entity_poly.type
_entity_poly.pdbx_seq_one_letter_code
_entity_poly.pdbx_strand_id
1 'polypeptide(L)'
;MISGKVNFTMLIGLPGCGKSYYADGYRRNPNVKVFSSDDIREEVYGDASVQDAPNKIFDIMKQRTLEALDAGYDVVYDATNVIRKYRKELLKSLPEYVYKIATVCWAPVEVCIERDASRERKVGKAVIDKMLRRWETPYYDEGWDAIYFHNTAIWNPSEYRKRFLEDMDIPQDNPNHTLSVLNHCTTACDIFDRIFVTTKGFQPPYYVRDAVTFHDIGKPYCKTFVNKKGETTEVAHFYDHEHVGAYFVLGMFPGLTESKAIFASWLVCTHMSPFINQKYYNSLPSYLKEWITLLHEADKLAH
;
A
#
# COMPACT_ATOMS: atom_id res chain seq x y z
N MET A 1 3.44 31.81 20.72
CA MET A 1 3.36 31.32 19.34
C MET A 1 4.56 30.43 19.13
N ILE A 2 4.35 29.12 18.94
CA ILE A 2 5.40 28.12 18.73
C ILE A 2 5.91 28.33 17.30
N SER A 3 7.18 28.78 17.17
CA SER A 3 7.82 29.18 15.90
C SER A 3 8.43 27.99 15.14
N GLY A 4 7.96 26.75 15.33
CA GLY A 4 8.46 25.56 14.64
C GLY A 4 7.31 24.74 14.03
N LYS A 5 7.52 24.18 12.84
CA LYS A 5 6.61 23.17 12.30
C LYS A 5 6.66 21.94 13.21
N VAL A 6 5.51 21.46 13.66
CA VAL A 6 5.39 20.16 14.33
C VAL A 6 5.14 19.08 13.31
N ASN A 7 5.61 17.87 13.58
CA ASN A 7 5.51 16.75 12.65
C ASN A 7 4.39 15.80 13.09
N PHE A 8 3.57 15.39 12.13
CA PHE A 8 2.65 14.27 12.25
C PHE A 8 3.17 13.12 11.40
N THR A 9 3.58 12.02 12.02
CA THR A 9 4.06 10.81 11.35
C THR A 9 3.03 9.70 11.48
N MET A 10 2.43 9.28 10.37
CA MET A 10 1.54 8.12 10.33
C MET A 10 2.30 6.88 9.88
N LEU A 11 2.29 5.83 10.70
CA LEU A 11 2.82 4.53 10.32
C LEU A 11 1.78 3.77 9.49
N ILE A 12 2.22 3.17 8.38
CA ILE A 12 1.35 2.46 7.43
C ILE A 12 1.96 1.09 7.15
N GLY A 13 1.18 0.01 7.30
CA GLY A 13 1.69 -1.33 7.01
C GLY A 13 0.83 -2.44 7.61
N LEU A 14 1.06 -3.69 7.18
CA LEU A 14 0.35 -4.87 7.65
C LEU A 14 0.67 -5.18 9.12
N PRO A 15 -0.19 -5.91 9.85
CA PRO A 15 0.20 -6.49 11.13
C PRO A 15 1.48 -7.33 10.97
N GLY A 16 2.39 -7.28 11.92
CA GLY A 16 3.68 -8.00 11.84
C GLY A 16 4.76 -7.32 11.00
N CYS A 17 4.48 -6.25 10.25
CA CYS A 17 5.49 -5.57 9.43
C CYS A 17 6.48 -4.67 10.21
N GLY A 18 6.42 -4.60 11.55
CA GLY A 18 7.41 -3.89 12.37
C GLY A 18 7.09 -2.44 12.74
N LYS A 19 5.86 -1.96 12.52
CA LYS A 19 5.43 -0.58 12.89
C LYS A 19 5.70 -0.23 14.34
N SER A 20 5.28 -1.08 15.26
CA SER A 20 5.42 -0.83 16.70
C SER A 20 6.89 -0.76 17.13
N TYR A 21 7.76 -1.60 16.53
CA TYR A 21 9.20 -1.50 16.75
C TYR A 21 9.75 -0.13 16.30
N TYR A 22 9.28 0.36 15.16
CA TYR A 22 9.62 1.71 14.68
C TYR A 22 9.08 2.79 15.63
N ALA A 23 7.82 2.68 16.08
CA ALA A 23 7.19 3.61 17.02
C ALA A 23 7.91 3.67 18.37
N ASP A 24 8.40 2.53 18.89
CA ASP A 24 9.10 2.44 20.17
C ASP A 24 10.41 3.26 20.19
N GLY A 25 11.04 3.42 19.03
CA GLY A 25 12.19 4.32 18.88
C GLY A 25 11.89 5.77 19.26
N TYR A 26 10.66 6.21 19.08
CA TYR A 26 10.21 7.57 19.40
C TYR A 26 9.73 7.75 20.84
N ARG A 27 9.32 6.69 21.57
CA ARG A 27 8.78 6.78 22.93
C ARG A 27 9.74 7.39 23.95
N ARG A 28 11.04 7.33 23.66
CA ARG A 28 12.09 7.91 24.54
C ARG A 28 12.29 9.41 24.34
N ASN A 29 11.74 9.99 23.26
CA ASN A 29 11.88 11.42 22.98
C ASN A 29 10.75 12.18 23.71
N PRO A 30 11.07 13.07 24.70
CA PRO A 30 10.06 13.79 25.46
C PRO A 30 9.22 14.75 24.60
N ASN A 31 9.72 15.16 23.42
CA ASN A 31 9.04 16.06 22.49
C ASN A 31 8.11 15.31 21.50
N VAL A 32 8.02 13.98 21.57
CA VAL A 32 7.19 13.15 20.70
C VAL A 32 6.11 12.43 21.51
N LYS A 33 4.88 12.46 21.04
CA LYS A 33 3.77 11.63 21.55
C LYS A 33 3.50 10.49 20.58
N VAL A 34 3.49 9.27 21.09
CA VAL A 34 3.14 8.07 20.32
C VAL A 34 1.75 7.63 20.71
N PHE A 35 0.81 7.59 19.75
CA PHE A 35 -0.55 7.07 19.95
C PHE A 35 -0.71 5.80 19.14
N SER A 36 -0.87 4.68 19.84
CA SER A 36 -1.10 3.36 19.28
C SER A 36 -2.56 2.97 19.44
N SER A 37 -3.17 2.43 18.38
CA SER A 37 -4.53 1.90 18.44
C SER A 37 -4.65 0.74 19.43
N ASP A 38 -3.58 -0.02 19.64
CA ASP A 38 -3.56 -1.15 20.55
C ASP A 38 -3.43 -0.67 22.01
N ASP A 39 -2.56 0.32 22.28
CA ASP A 39 -2.44 0.91 23.62
C ASP A 39 -3.78 1.55 24.08
N ILE A 40 -4.47 2.22 23.17
CA ILE A 40 -5.77 2.84 23.50
C ILE A 40 -6.86 1.78 23.71
N ARG A 41 -6.85 0.66 22.98
CA ARG A 41 -7.76 -0.45 23.25
C ARG A 41 -7.52 -1.06 24.63
N GLU A 42 -6.26 -1.29 24.98
CA GLU A 42 -5.88 -1.77 26.30
C GLU A 42 -6.37 -0.81 27.40
N GLU A 43 -6.16 0.49 27.22
CA GLU A 43 -6.63 1.52 28.17
C GLU A 43 -8.15 1.54 28.33
N VAL A 44 -8.90 1.44 27.21
CA VAL A 44 -10.37 1.62 27.20
C VAL A 44 -11.12 0.35 27.60
N TYR A 45 -10.59 -0.82 27.22
CA TYR A 45 -11.27 -2.11 27.38
C TYR A 45 -10.56 -3.08 28.30
N GLY A 46 -9.32 -2.77 28.75
CA GLY A 46 -8.48 -3.71 29.50
C GLY A 46 -7.95 -4.88 28.63
N ASP A 47 -8.16 -4.83 27.31
CA ASP A 47 -7.76 -5.84 26.36
C ASP A 47 -7.60 -5.24 24.95
N ALA A 48 -6.38 -5.19 24.47
CA ALA A 48 -6.07 -4.70 23.14
C ALA A 48 -6.69 -5.53 22.00
N SER A 49 -7.17 -6.75 22.25
CA SER A 49 -7.78 -7.64 21.26
C SER A 49 -9.22 -7.25 20.90
N VAL A 50 -9.89 -6.47 21.72
CA VAL A 50 -11.27 -6.04 21.52
C VAL A 50 -11.40 -5.23 20.23
N GLN A 51 -12.21 -5.72 19.29
CA GLN A 51 -12.49 -5.05 18.02
C GLN A 51 -13.84 -4.34 18.00
N ASP A 52 -14.55 -4.33 19.13
CA ASP A 52 -15.83 -3.66 19.28
C ASP A 52 -15.65 -2.14 19.17
N ALA A 53 -16.59 -1.47 18.50
CA ALA A 53 -16.60 -0.04 18.29
C ALA A 53 -15.24 0.56 17.82
N PRO A 54 -14.66 0.11 16.67
CA PRO A 54 -13.38 0.61 16.19
C PRO A 54 -13.36 2.14 16.00
N ASN A 55 -14.49 2.75 15.66
CA ASN A 55 -14.60 4.20 15.49
C ASN A 55 -14.28 4.94 16.80
N LYS A 56 -14.70 4.44 17.97
CA LYS A 56 -14.40 5.07 19.27
C LYS A 56 -12.89 5.17 19.53
N ILE A 57 -12.13 4.12 19.19
CA ILE A 57 -10.68 4.10 19.37
C ILE A 57 -10.01 5.13 18.46
N PHE A 58 -10.41 5.18 17.19
CA PHE A 58 -9.84 6.15 16.24
C PHE A 58 -10.27 7.59 16.55
N ASP A 59 -11.46 7.82 17.11
CA ASP A 59 -11.88 9.14 17.58
C ASP A 59 -11.02 9.60 18.75
N ILE A 60 -10.74 8.74 19.72
CA ILE A 60 -9.82 9.03 20.84
C ILE A 60 -8.39 9.31 20.31
N MET A 61 -7.89 8.46 19.40
CA MET A 61 -6.57 8.68 18.79
C MET A 61 -6.50 10.04 18.09
N LYS A 62 -7.52 10.37 17.30
CA LYS A 62 -7.60 11.66 16.59
C LYS A 62 -7.62 12.84 17.55
N GLN A 63 -8.46 12.79 18.58
CA GLN A 63 -8.55 13.84 19.59
C GLN A 63 -7.19 14.07 20.26
N ARG A 64 -6.57 13.02 20.79
CA ARG A 64 -5.24 13.08 21.44
C ARG A 64 -4.16 13.60 20.50
N THR A 65 -4.24 13.22 19.21
CA THR A 65 -3.32 13.72 18.18
C THR A 65 -3.44 15.24 18.02
N LEU A 66 -4.65 15.76 17.89
CA LEU A 66 -4.88 17.20 17.73
C LEU A 66 -4.41 17.98 18.96
N GLU A 67 -4.78 17.51 20.17
CA GLU A 67 -4.35 18.13 21.44
C GLU A 67 -2.82 18.17 21.58
N ALA A 68 -2.11 17.09 21.21
CA ALA A 68 -0.66 17.02 21.28
C ALA A 68 0.02 17.95 20.27
N LEU A 69 -0.47 18.00 19.03
CA LEU A 69 0.02 18.91 17.99
C LEU A 69 -0.18 20.39 18.39
N ASP A 70 -1.34 20.74 18.93
CA ASP A 70 -1.63 22.09 19.42
C ASP A 70 -0.75 22.48 20.63
N ALA A 71 -0.36 21.49 21.44
CA ALA A 71 0.60 21.68 22.53
C ALA A 71 2.08 21.74 22.06
N GLY A 72 2.33 21.57 20.75
CA GLY A 72 3.66 21.69 20.16
C GLY A 72 4.50 20.40 20.18
N TYR A 73 3.88 19.25 20.41
CA TYR A 73 4.56 17.96 20.31
C TYR A 73 4.51 17.41 18.89
N ASP A 74 5.56 16.74 18.47
CA ASP A 74 5.51 15.83 17.35
C ASP A 74 4.67 14.61 17.71
N VAL A 75 3.95 14.05 16.70
CA VAL A 75 3.08 12.91 16.92
C VAL A 75 3.45 11.75 16.01
N VAL A 76 3.52 10.54 16.57
CA VAL A 76 3.57 9.27 15.84
C VAL A 76 2.23 8.54 16.03
N TYR A 77 1.54 8.28 14.93
CA TYR A 77 0.22 7.65 14.86
C TYR A 77 0.38 6.19 14.42
N ASP A 78 0.34 5.25 15.38
CA ASP A 78 0.58 3.82 15.15
C ASP A 78 -0.73 3.03 15.04
N ALA A 79 -1.10 2.73 13.80
CA ALA A 79 -2.13 1.77 13.44
C ALA A 79 -1.79 1.17 12.05
N THR A 80 -2.61 0.26 11.52
CA THR A 80 -2.33 -0.35 10.20
C THR A 80 -2.43 0.65 9.06
N ASN A 81 -3.42 1.55 9.10
CA ASN A 81 -3.62 2.69 8.17
C ASN A 81 -3.57 2.33 6.68
N VAL A 82 -3.92 1.10 6.31
CA VAL A 82 -3.78 0.59 4.94
C VAL A 82 -4.79 1.19 3.96
N ILE A 83 -5.86 1.80 4.45
CA ILE A 83 -6.99 2.31 3.64
C ILE A 83 -6.86 3.81 3.45
N ARG A 84 -6.77 4.24 2.20
CA ARG A 84 -6.61 5.64 1.77
C ARG A 84 -7.70 6.58 2.31
N LYS A 85 -8.96 6.13 2.26
CA LYS A 85 -10.09 6.94 2.73
C LYS A 85 -9.86 7.45 4.14
N TYR A 86 -9.49 6.58 5.06
CA TYR A 86 -9.30 6.94 6.47
C TYR A 86 -8.07 7.81 6.68
N ARG A 87 -6.99 7.56 5.93
CA ARG A 87 -5.82 8.44 5.94
C ARG A 87 -6.19 9.87 5.52
N LYS A 88 -6.91 10.01 4.38
CA LYS A 88 -7.34 11.34 3.89
C LYS A 88 -8.29 12.05 4.84
N GLU A 89 -9.19 11.33 5.51
CA GLU A 89 -10.10 11.90 6.50
C GLU A 89 -9.33 12.47 7.71
N LEU A 90 -8.33 11.73 8.19
CA LEU A 90 -7.48 12.22 9.29
C LEU A 90 -6.61 13.41 8.84
N LEU A 91 -5.93 13.31 7.70
CA LEU A 91 -5.07 14.39 7.18
C LEU A 91 -5.80 15.71 7.01
N LYS A 92 -7.06 15.68 6.54
CA LYS A 92 -7.92 16.87 6.42
C LYS A 92 -8.26 17.53 7.72
N SER A 93 -8.21 16.79 8.84
CA SER A 93 -8.51 17.32 10.17
C SER A 93 -7.29 17.93 10.86
N LEU A 94 -6.09 17.73 10.32
CA LEU A 94 -4.86 18.26 10.88
C LEU A 94 -4.72 19.75 10.52
N PRO A 95 -4.20 20.59 11.44
CA PRO A 95 -3.90 21.98 11.16
C PRO A 95 -2.91 22.16 9.99
N GLU A 96 -3.01 23.28 9.28
CA GLU A 96 -2.17 23.56 8.11
C GLU A 96 -0.67 23.69 8.43
N TYR A 97 -0.34 24.12 9.65
CA TYR A 97 1.05 24.25 10.09
C TYR A 97 1.76 22.91 10.34
N VAL A 98 1.03 21.82 10.39
CA VAL A 98 1.56 20.47 10.67
C VAL A 98 2.22 19.91 9.41
N TYR A 99 3.46 19.44 9.55
CA TYR A 99 4.17 18.70 8.50
C TYR A 99 3.76 17.22 8.53
N LYS A 100 3.16 16.74 7.46
CA LYS A 100 2.47 15.43 7.36
C LYS A 100 3.37 14.40 6.71
N ILE A 101 3.74 13.39 7.47
CA ILE A 101 4.67 12.34 7.07
C ILE A 101 3.94 10.98 7.03
N ALA A 102 4.01 10.28 5.90
CA ALA A 102 3.69 8.86 5.84
C ALA A 102 4.97 8.04 5.99
N THR A 103 5.00 7.07 6.89
CA THR A 103 6.07 6.09 6.99
C THR A 103 5.51 4.71 6.68
N VAL A 104 5.83 4.20 5.50
CA VAL A 104 5.44 2.86 5.05
C VAL A 104 6.41 1.85 5.65
N CYS A 105 5.95 1.07 6.62
CA CYS A 105 6.70 -0.06 7.18
C CYS A 105 6.33 -1.32 6.40
N TRP A 106 7.34 -1.98 5.83
CA TRP A 106 7.14 -3.14 4.98
C TRP A 106 8.04 -4.32 5.38
N ALA A 107 7.50 -5.51 5.24
CA ALA A 107 8.20 -6.79 5.25
C ALA A 107 7.46 -7.76 4.32
N PRO A 108 8.10 -8.82 3.78
CA PRO A 108 7.39 -9.89 3.09
C PRO A 108 6.20 -10.39 3.89
N VAL A 109 5.11 -10.75 3.21
CA VAL A 109 3.86 -11.17 3.87
C VAL A 109 4.09 -12.38 4.77
N GLU A 110 4.93 -13.31 4.34
CA GLU A 110 5.31 -14.49 5.10
C GLU A 110 5.97 -14.10 6.43
N VAL A 111 6.89 -13.13 6.40
CA VAL A 111 7.56 -12.59 7.59
C VAL A 111 6.55 -11.88 8.51
N CYS A 112 5.56 -11.18 7.94
CA CYS A 112 4.48 -10.58 8.71
C CYS A 112 3.66 -11.64 9.47
N ILE A 113 3.32 -12.75 8.79
CA ILE A 113 2.58 -13.88 9.36
C ILE A 113 3.39 -14.58 10.44
N GLU A 114 4.67 -14.88 10.20
CA GLU A 114 5.58 -15.50 11.17
C GLU A 114 5.74 -14.65 12.43
N ARG A 115 5.96 -13.33 12.26
CA ARG A 115 6.07 -12.41 13.40
C ARG A 115 4.76 -12.29 14.16
N ASP A 116 3.62 -12.28 13.48
CA ASP A 116 2.30 -12.27 14.14
C ASP A 116 2.09 -13.56 14.92
N ALA A 117 2.45 -14.72 14.37
CA ALA A 117 2.33 -16.02 15.02
C ALA A 117 3.23 -16.16 16.27
N SER A 118 4.34 -15.42 16.33
CA SER A 118 5.27 -15.43 17.46
C SER A 118 4.89 -14.47 18.60
N ARG A 119 3.90 -13.58 18.39
CA ARG A 119 3.44 -12.62 19.40
C ARG A 119 2.54 -13.29 20.43
N GLU A 120 2.48 -12.73 21.62
CA GLU A 120 1.48 -13.08 22.63
C GLU A 120 0.06 -12.82 22.08
N ARG A 121 -0.18 -11.62 21.55
CA ARG A 121 -1.41 -11.24 20.87
C ARG A 121 -1.28 -11.41 19.36
N LYS A 122 -2.05 -12.31 18.80
CA LYS A 122 -2.07 -12.65 17.36
C LYS A 122 -3.34 -12.12 16.71
N VAL A 123 -3.20 -11.53 15.52
CA VAL A 123 -4.38 -11.18 14.69
C VAL A 123 -4.75 -12.32 13.74
N GLY A 124 -3.79 -13.14 13.37
CA GLY A 124 -3.93 -14.31 12.52
C GLY A 124 -3.84 -14.03 11.02
N LYS A 125 -3.43 -15.07 10.27
CA LYS A 125 -3.22 -15.01 8.82
C LYS A 125 -4.42 -14.43 8.05
N ALA A 126 -5.63 -14.87 8.41
CA ALA A 126 -6.85 -14.41 7.70
C ALA A 126 -7.07 -12.89 7.79
N VAL A 127 -6.71 -12.27 8.93
CA VAL A 127 -6.78 -10.81 9.09
C VAL A 127 -5.69 -10.12 8.29
N ILE A 128 -4.48 -10.67 8.27
CA ILE A 128 -3.36 -10.15 7.46
C ILE A 128 -3.72 -10.22 5.97
N ASP A 129 -4.23 -11.36 5.49
CA ASP A 129 -4.68 -11.54 4.10
C ASP A 129 -5.80 -10.54 3.73
N LYS A 130 -6.76 -10.33 4.64
CA LYS A 130 -7.82 -9.33 4.44
C LYS A 130 -7.27 -7.90 4.35
N MET A 131 -6.26 -7.56 5.14
CA MET A 131 -5.63 -6.24 5.10
C MET A 131 -4.76 -6.08 3.86
N LEU A 132 -4.06 -7.13 3.43
CA LEU A 132 -3.30 -7.16 2.18
C LEU A 132 -4.20 -6.87 0.97
N ARG A 133 -5.37 -7.52 0.88
CA ARG A 133 -6.38 -7.27 -0.17
C ARG A 133 -7.01 -5.87 -0.13
N ARG A 134 -6.77 -5.12 0.93
CA ARG A 134 -7.24 -3.74 1.11
C ARG A 134 -6.08 -2.73 1.15
N TRP A 135 -4.89 -3.17 0.80
CA TRP A 135 -3.73 -2.30 0.75
C TRP A 135 -3.90 -1.22 -0.31
N GLU A 136 -3.81 0.03 0.09
CA GLU A 136 -3.76 1.17 -0.82
C GLU A 136 -2.48 1.95 -0.53
N THR A 137 -1.57 1.92 -1.49
CA THR A 137 -0.26 2.60 -1.35
C THR A 137 -0.46 4.09 -1.13
N PRO A 138 0.11 4.67 -0.04
CA PRO A 138 0.03 6.11 0.18
C PRO A 138 0.78 6.86 -0.91
N TYR A 139 0.20 7.98 -1.39
CA TYR A 139 0.87 8.83 -2.35
C TYR A 139 0.55 10.31 -2.12
N TYR A 140 1.32 11.21 -2.75
CA TYR A 140 1.26 12.66 -2.48
C TYR A 140 -0.10 13.30 -2.77
N ASP A 141 -0.94 12.70 -3.63
CA ASP A 141 -2.31 13.15 -3.89
C ASP A 141 -3.27 12.97 -2.69
N GLU A 142 -2.82 12.31 -1.62
CA GLU A 142 -3.54 12.24 -0.36
C GLU A 142 -3.35 13.51 0.51
N GLY A 143 -2.28 14.28 0.27
CA GLY A 143 -1.93 15.48 1.04
C GLY A 143 -0.75 15.29 2.00
N TRP A 144 0.15 14.34 1.70
CA TRP A 144 1.42 14.15 2.41
C TRP A 144 2.46 15.18 1.98
N ASP A 145 3.23 15.69 2.94
CA ASP A 145 4.41 16.52 2.68
C ASP A 145 5.65 15.65 2.40
N ALA A 146 5.73 14.47 3.04
CA ALA A 146 6.78 13.49 2.81
C ALA A 146 6.25 12.05 2.93
N ILE A 147 6.86 11.13 2.17
CA ILE A 147 6.58 9.70 2.26
C ILE A 147 7.91 8.97 2.33
N TYR A 148 8.11 8.21 3.43
CA TYR A 148 9.27 7.36 3.65
C TYR A 148 8.88 5.88 3.53
N PHE A 149 9.81 5.08 3.02
CA PHE A 149 9.68 3.64 2.95
C PHE A 149 10.71 3.00 3.87
N HIS A 150 10.24 2.25 4.84
CA HIS A 150 11.06 1.56 5.82
C HIS A 150 10.90 0.06 5.70
N ASN A 151 11.90 -0.60 5.14
CA ASN A 151 11.97 -2.04 5.15
C ASN A 151 12.44 -2.53 6.53
N THR A 152 11.70 -3.46 7.11
CA THR A 152 11.91 -3.97 8.47
C THR A 152 12.39 -5.42 8.50
N ALA A 153 12.62 -6.03 7.35
CA ALA A 153 13.05 -7.42 7.24
C ALA A 153 14.32 -7.55 6.42
N ILE A 154 15.08 -8.60 6.72
CA ILE A 154 16.17 -9.06 5.84
C ILE A 154 15.53 -10.00 4.82
N TRP A 155 15.69 -9.71 3.53
CA TRP A 155 15.24 -10.56 2.42
C TRP A 155 16.20 -10.39 1.24
N ASN A 156 16.16 -11.36 0.32
CA ASN A 156 16.89 -11.29 -0.93
C ASN A 156 15.94 -10.82 -2.05
N PRO A 157 16.07 -9.59 -2.54
CA PRO A 157 15.17 -9.06 -3.57
C PRO A 157 15.22 -9.82 -4.89
N SER A 158 16.38 -10.39 -5.26
CA SER A 158 16.51 -11.16 -6.50
C SER A 158 15.74 -12.48 -6.40
N GLU A 159 15.83 -13.18 -5.27
CA GLU A 159 15.04 -14.39 -5.03
C GLU A 159 13.55 -14.07 -4.91
N TYR A 160 13.22 -12.97 -4.25
CA TYR A 160 11.84 -12.48 -4.12
C TYR A 160 11.25 -12.23 -5.51
N ARG A 161 11.96 -11.48 -6.37
CA ARG A 161 11.55 -11.21 -7.75
C ARG A 161 11.43 -12.49 -8.58
N LYS A 162 12.40 -13.41 -8.49
CA LYS A 162 12.40 -14.69 -9.23
C LYS A 162 11.17 -15.52 -8.89
N ARG A 163 10.83 -15.66 -7.60
CA ARG A 163 9.63 -16.38 -7.15
C ARG A 163 8.36 -15.83 -7.81
N PHE A 164 8.20 -14.51 -7.82
CA PHE A 164 7.01 -13.92 -8.42
C PHE A 164 6.92 -14.08 -9.93
N LEU A 165 8.05 -14.10 -10.65
CA LEU A 165 8.05 -14.40 -12.07
C LEU A 165 7.60 -15.85 -12.31
N GLU A 166 8.03 -16.80 -11.48
CA GLU A 166 7.57 -18.19 -11.53
C GLU A 166 6.07 -18.30 -11.19
N ASP A 167 5.61 -17.63 -10.15
CA ASP A 167 4.20 -17.63 -9.73
C ASP A 167 3.25 -16.99 -10.78
N MET A 168 3.74 -16.02 -11.57
CA MET A 168 2.98 -15.37 -12.63
C MET A 168 2.81 -16.24 -13.89
N ASP A 169 3.58 -17.30 -14.07
CA ASP A 169 3.47 -18.15 -15.26
C ASP A 169 2.32 -19.16 -15.13
N ILE A 170 1.13 -18.62 -14.91
CA ILE A 170 -0.13 -19.37 -14.83
C ILE A 170 -1.14 -18.89 -15.86
N PRO A 171 -2.03 -19.79 -16.36
CA PRO A 171 -3.13 -19.38 -17.22
C PRO A 171 -4.12 -18.48 -16.46
N GLN A 172 -4.71 -17.54 -17.19
CA GLN A 172 -5.71 -16.65 -16.61
C GLN A 172 -7.10 -17.29 -16.53
N ASP A 173 -7.35 -18.41 -17.24
CA ASP A 173 -8.63 -19.12 -17.28
C ASP A 173 -9.83 -18.16 -17.50
N ASN A 174 -9.62 -17.24 -18.43
CA ASN A 174 -10.59 -16.24 -18.83
C ASN A 174 -10.58 -16.14 -20.36
N PRO A 175 -11.72 -16.29 -21.06
CA PRO A 175 -11.77 -16.26 -22.52
C PRO A 175 -11.26 -14.96 -23.15
N ASN A 176 -11.21 -13.87 -22.38
CA ASN A 176 -10.65 -12.58 -22.84
C ASN A 176 -9.12 -12.51 -22.72
N HIS A 177 -8.47 -13.53 -22.15
CA HIS A 177 -7.03 -13.55 -21.90
C HIS A 177 -6.44 -14.89 -22.37
N THR A 178 -5.74 -14.88 -23.49
CA THR A 178 -5.13 -16.08 -24.08
C THR A 178 -3.71 -16.35 -23.55
N LEU A 179 -3.07 -15.34 -22.97
CA LEU A 179 -1.71 -15.42 -22.43
C LEU A 179 -1.71 -15.80 -20.94
N SER A 180 -0.62 -16.43 -20.47
CA SER A 180 -0.34 -16.50 -19.02
C SER A 180 -0.23 -15.09 -18.43
N VAL A 181 -0.37 -14.95 -17.10
CA VAL A 181 -0.21 -13.64 -16.45
C VAL A 181 1.17 -13.05 -16.77
N LEU A 182 2.24 -13.86 -16.75
CA LEU A 182 3.60 -13.42 -17.06
C LEU A 182 3.72 -12.91 -18.50
N ASN A 183 3.24 -13.70 -19.48
CA ASN A 183 3.34 -13.34 -20.89
C ASN A 183 2.51 -12.10 -21.21
N HIS A 184 1.33 -11.95 -20.62
CA HIS A 184 0.51 -10.75 -20.72
C HIS A 184 1.27 -9.52 -20.20
N CYS A 185 1.82 -9.58 -18.99
CA CYS A 185 2.55 -8.47 -18.40
C CYS A 185 3.84 -8.11 -19.19
N THR A 186 4.54 -9.10 -19.71
CA THR A 186 5.73 -8.87 -20.54
C THR A 186 5.35 -8.20 -21.86
N THR A 187 4.28 -8.66 -22.50
CA THR A 187 3.73 -8.06 -23.73
C THR A 187 3.26 -6.62 -23.46
N ALA A 188 2.57 -6.39 -22.33
CA ALA A 188 2.16 -5.05 -21.92
C ALA A 188 3.37 -4.11 -21.73
N CYS A 189 4.47 -4.60 -21.15
CA CYS A 189 5.68 -3.81 -20.98
C CYS A 189 6.31 -3.41 -22.32
N ASP A 190 6.38 -4.32 -23.29
CA ASP A 190 6.92 -4.04 -24.62
C ASP A 190 6.04 -3.04 -25.39
N ILE A 191 4.73 -3.13 -25.23
CA ILE A 191 3.78 -2.18 -25.81
C ILE A 191 3.92 -0.80 -25.13
N PHE A 192 4.00 -0.79 -23.80
CA PHE A 192 4.20 0.43 -23.02
C PHE A 192 5.46 1.19 -23.45
N ASP A 193 6.59 0.49 -23.59
CA ASP A 193 7.85 1.09 -24.04
C ASP A 193 7.68 1.77 -25.42
N ARG A 194 7.00 1.11 -26.36
CA ARG A 194 6.75 1.67 -27.70
C ARG A 194 5.86 2.92 -27.64
N ILE A 195 4.74 2.85 -26.89
CA ILE A 195 3.82 3.99 -26.73
C ILE A 195 4.56 5.15 -26.05
N PHE A 196 5.31 4.86 -24.97
CA PHE A 196 6.01 5.87 -24.20
C PHE A 196 7.09 6.56 -25.04
N VAL A 197 7.93 5.80 -25.77
CA VAL A 197 8.97 6.37 -26.63
C VAL A 197 8.36 7.21 -27.75
N THR A 198 7.25 6.75 -28.36
CA THR A 198 6.57 7.50 -29.42
C THR A 198 5.97 8.81 -28.87
N THR A 199 5.46 8.78 -27.64
CA THR A 199 4.80 9.96 -27.03
C THR A 199 5.81 10.95 -26.43
N LYS A 200 6.89 10.46 -25.81
CA LYS A 200 7.83 11.27 -25.02
C LYS A 200 9.19 11.50 -25.70
N GLY A 201 9.57 10.68 -26.67
CA GLY A 201 10.86 10.78 -27.36
C GLY A 201 12.06 10.21 -26.60
N PHE A 202 11.85 9.57 -25.44
CA PHE A 202 12.90 8.92 -24.65
C PHE A 202 12.36 7.67 -23.93
N GLN A 203 13.27 6.84 -23.39
CA GLN A 203 12.90 5.59 -22.72
C GLN A 203 12.24 5.86 -21.34
N PRO A 204 11.22 5.06 -20.97
CA PRO A 204 10.62 5.19 -19.64
C PRO A 204 11.63 4.83 -18.53
N PRO A 205 11.50 5.42 -17.33
CA PRO A 205 12.31 5.06 -16.18
C PRO A 205 12.17 3.56 -15.86
N TYR A 206 13.27 2.91 -15.51
CA TYR A 206 13.28 1.46 -15.27
C TYR A 206 12.31 1.01 -14.18
N TYR A 207 12.11 1.80 -13.12
CA TYR A 207 11.15 1.48 -12.05
C TYR A 207 9.69 1.57 -12.51
N VAL A 208 9.41 2.34 -13.57
CA VAL A 208 8.09 2.38 -14.21
C VAL A 208 7.91 1.14 -15.08
N ARG A 209 8.93 0.78 -15.86
CA ARG A 209 8.92 -0.48 -16.64
C ARG A 209 8.70 -1.69 -15.75
N ASP A 210 9.39 -1.75 -14.62
CA ASP A 210 9.17 -2.78 -13.61
C ASP A 210 7.74 -2.76 -13.06
N ALA A 211 7.17 -1.58 -12.77
CA ALA A 211 5.77 -1.50 -12.35
C ALA A 211 4.81 -2.03 -13.42
N VAL A 212 5.05 -1.75 -14.70
CA VAL A 212 4.27 -2.30 -15.81
C VAL A 212 4.45 -3.81 -15.93
N THR A 213 5.70 -4.32 -15.84
CA THR A 213 5.99 -5.77 -15.88
C THR A 213 5.29 -6.53 -14.74
N PHE A 214 5.04 -5.89 -13.61
CA PHE A 214 4.44 -6.50 -12.43
C PHE A 214 3.05 -5.96 -12.09
N HIS A 215 2.34 -5.30 -13.03
CA HIS A 215 1.05 -4.70 -12.71
C HIS A 215 0.01 -5.73 -12.25
N ASP A 216 0.08 -6.93 -12.78
CA ASP A 216 -0.82 -8.05 -12.49
C ASP A 216 -0.24 -9.13 -11.56
N ILE A 217 0.88 -8.86 -10.90
CA ILE A 217 1.58 -9.79 -10.00
C ILE A 217 0.69 -10.34 -8.86
N GLY A 218 -0.36 -9.64 -8.50
CA GLY A 218 -1.33 -10.09 -7.52
C GLY A 218 -2.30 -11.16 -8.02
N LYS A 219 -2.45 -11.34 -9.34
CA LYS A 219 -3.42 -12.28 -9.94
C LYS A 219 -3.27 -13.72 -9.44
N PRO A 220 -2.08 -14.33 -9.38
CA PRO A 220 -1.91 -15.70 -8.86
C PRO A 220 -2.46 -15.90 -7.45
N TYR A 221 -2.35 -14.87 -6.60
CA TYR A 221 -2.76 -14.89 -5.19
C TYR A 221 -4.23 -14.52 -4.98
N CYS A 222 -4.89 -14.03 -6.03
CA CYS A 222 -6.28 -13.59 -6.01
C CYS A 222 -7.19 -14.45 -6.87
N LYS A 223 -6.63 -15.42 -7.63
CA LYS A 223 -7.39 -16.27 -8.55
C LYS A 223 -8.48 -17.05 -7.82
N THR A 224 -9.70 -16.95 -8.30
CA THR A 224 -10.85 -17.67 -7.77
C THR A 224 -11.86 -17.95 -8.88
N PHE A 225 -12.60 -19.04 -8.74
CA PHE A 225 -13.73 -19.39 -9.59
C PHE A 225 -15.08 -19.09 -8.91
N VAL A 226 -15.07 -18.21 -7.91
CA VAL A 226 -16.28 -17.76 -7.22
C VAL A 226 -16.50 -16.28 -7.53
N ASN A 227 -17.68 -15.94 -8.04
CA ASN A 227 -18.05 -14.56 -8.33
C ASN A 227 -18.42 -13.77 -7.05
N LYS A 228 -18.61 -12.44 -7.17
CA LYS A 228 -18.99 -11.58 -6.02
C LYS A 228 -20.31 -11.94 -5.35
N LYS A 229 -21.14 -12.78 -5.97
CA LYS A 229 -22.40 -13.28 -5.39
C LYS A 229 -22.20 -14.59 -4.62
N GLY A 230 -21.00 -15.17 -4.64
CA GLY A 230 -20.70 -16.46 -4.01
C GLY A 230 -21.01 -17.67 -4.91
N GLU A 231 -21.28 -17.47 -6.20
CA GLU A 231 -21.59 -18.53 -7.16
C GLU A 231 -20.32 -19.02 -7.85
N THR A 232 -20.18 -20.33 -8.03
CA THR A 232 -19.08 -20.92 -8.80
C THR A 232 -19.25 -20.63 -10.29
N THR A 233 -18.15 -20.26 -10.97
CA THR A 233 -18.08 -19.92 -12.39
C THR A 233 -17.00 -20.73 -13.08
N GLU A 234 -17.10 -20.91 -14.39
CA GLU A 234 -16.05 -21.52 -15.22
C GLU A 234 -14.90 -20.55 -15.54
N VAL A 235 -15.15 -19.25 -15.34
CA VAL A 235 -14.21 -18.17 -15.62
C VAL A 235 -13.56 -17.73 -14.32
N ALA A 236 -12.22 -17.57 -14.34
CA ALA A 236 -11.49 -17.08 -13.19
C ALA A 236 -11.70 -15.57 -12.96
N HIS A 237 -11.73 -15.20 -11.70
CA HIS A 237 -11.79 -13.82 -11.21
C HIS A 237 -10.55 -13.51 -10.38
N PHE A 238 -10.11 -12.24 -10.38
CA PHE A 238 -8.87 -11.77 -9.72
C PHE A 238 -9.13 -10.54 -8.85
N TYR A 239 -10.11 -10.64 -7.93
CA TYR A 239 -10.50 -9.49 -7.09
C TYR A 239 -9.35 -9.01 -6.21
N ASP A 240 -9.18 -7.69 -6.15
CA ASP A 240 -8.18 -7.00 -5.31
C ASP A 240 -6.71 -7.30 -5.70
N HIS A 241 -6.45 -7.85 -6.90
CA HIS A 241 -5.08 -8.17 -7.35
C HIS A 241 -4.18 -6.94 -7.41
N GLU A 242 -4.73 -5.77 -7.74
CA GLU A 242 -4.04 -4.49 -7.77
C GLU A 242 -3.52 -4.08 -6.39
N HIS A 243 -4.27 -4.36 -5.34
CA HIS A 243 -3.88 -4.08 -3.96
C HIS A 243 -2.79 -5.05 -3.47
N VAL A 244 -2.99 -6.33 -3.71
CA VAL A 244 -2.02 -7.39 -3.37
C VAL A 244 -0.71 -7.19 -4.14
N GLY A 245 -0.80 -6.94 -5.43
CA GLY A 245 0.35 -6.66 -6.30
C GLY A 245 1.13 -5.43 -5.86
N ALA A 246 0.44 -4.36 -5.52
CA ALA A 246 1.07 -3.14 -5.04
C ALA A 246 1.93 -3.36 -3.78
N TYR A 247 1.45 -4.18 -2.84
CA TYR A 247 2.23 -4.53 -1.65
C TYR A 247 3.48 -5.35 -2.01
N PHE A 248 3.37 -6.31 -2.92
CA PHE A 248 4.49 -7.15 -3.35
C PHE A 248 5.57 -6.34 -4.07
N VAL A 249 5.17 -5.41 -4.93
CA VAL A 249 6.08 -4.56 -5.68
C VAL A 249 7.00 -3.73 -4.78
N LEU A 250 6.56 -3.32 -3.59
CA LEU A 250 7.42 -2.62 -2.63
C LEU A 250 8.72 -3.37 -2.29
N GLY A 251 8.70 -4.71 -2.27
CA GLY A 251 9.86 -5.55 -1.97
C GLY A 251 10.78 -5.83 -3.17
N MET A 252 10.43 -5.42 -4.37
CA MET A 252 11.17 -5.77 -5.58
C MET A 252 12.33 -4.83 -5.90
N PHE A 253 12.44 -3.73 -5.21
CA PHE A 253 13.37 -2.66 -5.51
C PHE A 253 14.45 -2.46 -4.44
N PRO A 254 15.50 -3.30 -4.42
CA PRO A 254 16.63 -3.06 -3.54
C PRO A 254 17.41 -1.83 -4.00
N GLY A 255 17.68 -0.94 -3.08
CA GLY A 255 18.55 0.23 -3.34
C GLY A 255 17.93 1.34 -4.17
N LEU A 256 16.64 1.27 -4.50
CA LEU A 256 15.93 2.44 -4.97
C LEU A 256 15.75 3.48 -3.87
N THR A 257 15.77 4.74 -4.28
CA THR A 257 15.22 5.79 -3.42
C THR A 257 13.78 5.43 -3.06
N GLU A 258 13.42 5.64 -1.83
CA GLU A 258 12.09 5.34 -1.27
C GLU A 258 10.95 5.83 -2.18
N SER A 259 11.12 7.01 -2.79
CA SER A 259 10.14 7.61 -3.69
C SER A 259 9.83 6.78 -4.94
N LYS A 260 10.81 6.06 -5.50
CA LYS A 260 10.62 5.25 -6.71
C LYS A 260 9.87 3.95 -6.41
N ALA A 261 10.18 3.29 -5.28
CA ALA A 261 9.47 2.09 -4.83
C ALA A 261 8.00 2.43 -4.51
N ILE A 262 7.75 3.54 -3.84
CA ILE A 262 6.40 4.03 -3.53
C ILE A 262 5.65 4.38 -4.83
N PHE A 263 6.29 5.05 -5.80
CA PHE A 263 5.65 5.36 -7.07
C PHE A 263 5.27 4.09 -7.86
N ALA A 264 6.19 3.12 -7.97
CA ALA A 264 5.92 1.86 -8.66
C ALA A 264 4.75 1.10 -8.00
N SER A 265 4.75 1.00 -6.68
CA SER A 265 3.66 0.40 -5.91
C SER A 265 2.33 1.16 -6.10
N TRP A 266 2.37 2.51 -6.09
CA TRP A 266 1.18 3.33 -6.34
C TRP A 266 0.63 3.11 -7.75
N LEU A 267 1.49 3.02 -8.77
CA LEU A 267 1.08 2.78 -10.14
C LEU A 267 0.38 1.41 -10.28
N VAL A 268 0.95 0.35 -9.68
CA VAL A 268 0.31 -0.97 -9.62
C VAL A 268 -1.00 -0.92 -8.84
N CYS A 269 -1.06 -0.22 -7.70
CA CYS A 269 -2.27 -0.08 -6.90
C CYS A 269 -3.44 0.59 -7.66
N THR A 270 -3.09 1.46 -8.61
CA THR A 270 -4.07 2.34 -9.27
C THR A 270 -4.35 1.99 -10.73
N HIS A 271 -3.66 1.00 -11.32
CA HIS A 271 -3.80 0.68 -12.75
C HIS A 271 -5.25 0.36 -13.16
N MET A 272 -6.01 -0.29 -12.26
CA MET A 272 -7.41 -0.62 -12.49
C MET A 272 -8.37 0.56 -12.25
N SER A 273 -7.90 1.71 -11.74
CA SER A 273 -8.77 2.83 -11.35
C SER A 273 -9.62 3.42 -12.49
N PRO A 274 -9.20 3.43 -13.76
CA PRO A 274 -10.05 3.85 -14.87
C PRO A 274 -11.33 3.02 -15.01
N PHE A 275 -11.31 1.74 -14.57
CA PHE A 275 -12.45 0.82 -14.63
C PHE A 275 -13.27 0.79 -13.34
N ILE A 276 -12.58 0.60 -12.20
CA ILE A 276 -13.26 0.27 -10.94
C ILE A 276 -13.45 1.47 -10.02
N ASN A 277 -12.69 2.57 -10.23
CA ASN A 277 -12.76 3.77 -9.40
C ASN A 277 -12.56 5.06 -10.20
N GLN A 278 -13.41 5.26 -11.21
CA GLN A 278 -13.33 6.40 -12.12
C GLN A 278 -13.39 7.76 -11.41
N LYS A 279 -14.10 7.85 -10.27
CA LYS A 279 -14.14 9.05 -9.45
C LYS A 279 -12.75 9.43 -8.93
N TYR A 280 -12.01 8.44 -8.42
CA TYR A 280 -10.64 8.64 -7.97
C TYR A 280 -9.72 9.01 -9.13
N TYR A 281 -9.73 8.21 -10.22
CA TYR A 281 -8.96 8.48 -11.41
C TYR A 281 -9.19 9.91 -11.92
N ASN A 282 -10.44 10.37 -12.02
CA ASN A 282 -10.77 11.72 -12.46
C ASN A 282 -10.28 12.81 -11.51
N SER A 283 -10.11 12.54 -10.23
CA SER A 283 -9.63 13.48 -9.23
C SER A 283 -8.11 13.68 -9.22
N LEU A 284 -7.36 12.82 -9.91
CA LEU A 284 -5.90 12.89 -9.95
C LEU A 284 -5.40 14.08 -10.79
N PRO A 285 -4.25 14.66 -10.44
CA PRO A 285 -3.52 15.58 -11.31
C PRO A 285 -3.20 14.96 -12.68
N SER A 286 -3.14 15.78 -13.73
CA SER A 286 -2.95 15.32 -15.10
C SER A 286 -1.67 14.47 -15.28
N TYR A 287 -0.57 14.86 -14.63
CA TYR A 287 0.69 14.14 -14.73
C TYR A 287 0.63 12.73 -14.10
N LEU A 288 -0.21 12.50 -13.09
CA LEU A 288 -0.44 11.16 -12.51
C LEU A 288 -1.39 10.33 -13.36
N LYS A 289 -2.44 10.96 -13.91
CA LYS A 289 -3.35 10.29 -14.85
C LYS A 289 -2.63 9.76 -16.06
N GLU A 290 -1.66 10.50 -16.58
CA GLU A 290 -0.90 10.13 -17.77
C GLU A 290 -0.23 8.76 -17.60
N TRP A 291 0.43 8.50 -16.44
CA TRP A 291 1.05 7.21 -16.17
C TRP A 291 0.04 6.06 -16.17
N ILE A 292 -1.09 6.25 -15.50
CA ILE A 292 -2.16 5.24 -15.45
C ILE A 292 -2.75 5.02 -16.83
N THR A 293 -2.95 6.09 -17.63
CA THR A 293 -3.50 6.00 -18.99
C THR A 293 -2.57 5.21 -19.91
N LEU A 294 -1.26 5.51 -19.90
CA LEU A 294 -0.27 4.81 -20.71
C LEU A 294 -0.18 3.32 -20.35
N LEU A 295 -0.19 3.00 -19.04
CA LEU A 295 -0.22 1.61 -18.59
C LEU A 295 -1.52 0.93 -19.04
N HIS A 296 -2.67 1.56 -18.85
CA HIS A 296 -3.96 1.01 -19.24
C HIS A 296 -4.08 0.74 -20.75
N GLU A 297 -3.55 1.65 -21.58
CA GLU A 297 -3.51 1.46 -23.05
C GLU A 297 -2.63 0.25 -23.41
N ALA A 298 -1.48 0.10 -22.77
CA ALA A 298 -0.59 -1.02 -22.99
C ALA A 298 -1.19 -2.35 -22.54
N ASP A 299 -1.79 -2.38 -21.35
CA ASP A 299 -2.50 -3.52 -20.77
C ASP A 299 -3.65 -3.99 -21.69
N LYS A 300 -4.46 -3.05 -22.16
CA LYS A 300 -5.58 -3.33 -23.07
C LYS A 300 -5.15 -3.92 -24.42
N LEU A 301 -3.94 -3.63 -24.88
CA LEU A 301 -3.41 -4.12 -26.15
C LEU A 301 -2.62 -5.44 -26.02
N ALA A 302 -2.36 -5.90 -24.82
CA ALA A 302 -1.55 -7.08 -24.50
C ALA A 302 -2.39 -8.38 -24.47
N HIS A 303 -3.12 -8.72 -25.55
CA HIS A 303 -3.96 -9.91 -25.63
C HIS A 303 -3.34 -11.00 -26.47
#